data_6ad1d48836e1775acbb177b5d9030ad7
#
_entry.id   6ad1d48836e1775acbb177b5d9030ad7
#
_cell.length_a   1.000
_cell.length_b   1.000
_cell.length_c   1.000
_cell.angle_alpha   90.00
_cell.angle_beta   90.00
_cell.angle_gamma   90.00
#
_symmetry.space_group_name_H-M   'P 1'
#
loop_
_entity.id
_entity.type
_entity.pdbx_description
1 polymer ?
#
loop_
_entity_poly.entity_id
_entity_poly.type
_entity_poly.pdbx_seq_one_letter_code
_entity_poly.pdbx_strand_id
1 'polypeptide(L)'
;MGHSITIRKTYYASSGKKYYEANKEEILKRSRRNYKKTRELKLVKHRHHVLKSRYGMTIEDYYKLLEKQNNKCSICKLEAIKTLDVDHDHKTDQVRGLLCNNCNRGLGHFKDSPEILKQAYEYLIFAR
;
A
#
# COMPACT_ATOMS: atom_id res chain seq x y z
N MET A 1 18.56 19.29 49.69
CA MET A 1 19.33 19.35 48.42
C MET A 1 18.46 19.06 47.21
N GLY A 2 17.27 19.71 47.08
CA GLY A 2 16.30 19.41 46.00
C GLY A 2 16.10 20.49 44.92
N HIS A 3 16.70 21.68 45.08
CA HIS A 3 16.41 22.84 44.23
C HIS A 3 17.17 22.91 42.90
N SER A 4 18.27 22.18 42.72
CA SER A 4 19.15 22.29 41.55
C SER A 4 18.60 21.60 40.29
N ILE A 5 17.82 20.54 40.44
CA ILE A 5 17.30 19.72 39.30
C ILE A 5 16.11 20.41 38.63
N THR A 6 15.26 21.07 39.42
CA THR A 6 14.05 21.75 38.92
C THR A 6 14.43 23.00 38.10
N ILE A 7 15.40 23.79 38.56
CA ILE A 7 15.87 24.99 37.85
C ILE A 7 16.53 24.62 36.50
N ARG A 8 17.33 23.56 36.44
CA ARG A 8 17.90 23.09 35.18
C ARG A 8 16.83 22.65 34.18
N LYS A 9 15.81 21.88 34.62
CA LYS A 9 14.71 21.46 33.74
C LYS A 9 13.94 22.64 33.13
N THR A 10 13.64 23.66 33.95
CA THR A 10 12.91 24.85 33.45
C THR A 10 13.76 25.72 32.52
N TYR A 11 15.07 25.88 32.81
CA TYR A 11 15.98 26.62 31.94
C TYR A 11 16.13 25.96 30.55
N TYR A 12 16.36 24.64 30.50
CA TYR A 12 16.45 23.93 29.23
C TYR A 12 15.11 23.89 28.47
N ALA A 13 13.98 23.82 29.16
CA ALA A 13 12.66 23.92 28.54
C ALA A 13 12.41 25.29 27.92
N SER A 14 12.82 26.39 28.59
CA SER A 14 12.64 27.74 28.05
C SER A 14 13.59 28.07 26.90
N SER A 15 14.85 27.64 26.96
CA SER A 15 15.82 27.82 25.88
C SER A 15 15.46 26.98 24.66
N GLY A 16 15.00 25.73 24.86
CA GLY A 16 14.50 24.87 23.82
C GLY A 16 13.27 25.43 23.11
N LYS A 17 12.36 26.04 23.87
CA LYS A 17 11.18 26.72 23.31
C LYS A 17 11.57 27.94 22.47
N LYS A 18 12.47 28.79 22.95
CA LYS A 18 12.98 29.94 22.18
C LYS A 18 13.66 29.50 20.88
N TYR A 19 14.52 28.48 20.95
CA TYR A 19 15.17 27.90 19.75
C TYR A 19 14.15 27.35 18.75
N TYR A 20 13.15 26.61 19.25
CA TYR A 20 12.10 26.06 18.41
C TYR A 20 11.30 27.15 17.71
N GLU A 21 10.85 28.18 18.43
CA GLU A 21 10.09 29.29 17.84
C GLU A 21 10.92 30.06 16.80
N ALA A 22 12.20 30.29 17.06
CA ALA A 22 13.10 30.97 16.14
C ALA A 22 13.39 30.17 14.88
N ASN A 23 13.34 28.82 14.95
CA ASN A 23 13.69 27.91 13.82
C ASN A 23 12.52 27.04 13.35
N LYS A 24 11.31 27.35 13.76
CA LYS A 24 10.12 26.53 13.57
C LYS A 24 9.89 26.10 12.13
N GLU A 25 9.98 27.04 11.20
CA GLU A 25 9.76 26.75 9.79
C GLU A 25 10.78 25.74 9.23
N GLU A 26 12.06 25.94 9.54
CA GLU A 26 13.13 25.05 9.08
C GLU A 26 13.01 23.65 9.71
N ILE A 27 12.69 23.60 11.00
CA ILE A 27 12.44 22.33 11.72
C ILE A 27 11.26 21.58 11.08
N LEU A 28 10.16 22.27 10.82
CA LEU A 28 8.97 21.67 10.20
C LEU A 28 9.26 21.23 8.76
N LYS A 29 9.98 22.03 7.99
CA LYS A 29 10.39 21.70 6.62
C LYS A 29 11.28 20.45 6.57
N ARG A 30 12.26 20.38 7.47
CA ARG A 30 13.15 19.21 7.64
C ARG A 30 12.36 17.98 8.08
N SER A 31 11.45 18.12 9.04
CA SER A 31 10.60 17.05 9.53
C SER A 31 9.69 16.49 8.43
N ARG A 32 9.03 17.35 7.65
CA ARG A 32 8.19 16.93 6.50
C ARG A 32 9.00 16.17 5.45
N ARG A 33 10.21 16.64 5.14
CA ARG A 33 11.13 15.97 4.18
C ARG A 33 11.52 14.58 4.68
N ASN A 34 11.93 14.48 5.93
CA ASN A 34 12.31 13.23 6.56
C ASN A 34 11.12 12.26 6.66
N TYR A 35 9.94 12.76 7.03
CA TYR A 35 8.72 11.97 7.07
C TYR A 35 8.38 11.38 5.69
N LYS A 36 8.42 12.21 4.63
CA LYS A 36 8.17 11.75 3.25
C LYS A 36 9.14 10.64 2.85
N LYS A 37 10.45 10.86 3.04
CA LYS A 37 11.50 9.87 2.75
C LYS A 37 11.31 8.56 3.55
N THR A 38 11.02 8.65 4.84
CA THR A 38 10.80 7.48 5.71
C THR A 38 9.53 6.73 5.32
N ARG A 39 8.47 7.44 4.92
CA ARG A 39 7.22 6.84 4.46
C ARG A 39 7.42 6.04 3.18
N GLU A 40 8.11 6.59 2.19
CA GLU A 40 8.41 5.90 0.94
C GLU A 40 9.20 4.61 1.17
N LEU A 41 10.25 4.66 1.98
CA LEU A 41 11.03 3.47 2.36
C LEU A 41 10.18 2.41 3.09
N LYS A 42 9.29 2.84 4.00
CA LYS A 42 8.38 1.93 4.70
C LYS A 42 7.39 1.27 3.75
N LEU A 43 6.85 2.02 2.79
CA LEU A 43 5.93 1.48 1.78
C LEU A 43 6.60 0.44 0.89
N VAL A 44 7.83 0.71 0.42
CA VAL A 44 8.61 -0.25 -0.38
C VAL A 44 8.91 -1.52 0.42
N LYS A 45 9.40 -1.38 1.65
CA LYS A 45 9.68 -2.52 2.54
C LYS A 45 8.42 -3.33 2.85
N HIS A 46 7.31 -2.65 3.13
CA HIS A 46 6.03 -3.29 3.40
C HIS A 46 5.55 -4.08 2.18
N ARG A 47 5.60 -3.48 0.98
CA ARG A 47 5.23 -4.16 -0.25
C ARG A 47 6.06 -5.42 -0.50
N HIS A 48 7.39 -5.31 -0.36
CA HIS A 48 8.29 -6.46 -0.49
C HIS A 48 7.94 -7.57 0.51
N HIS A 49 7.70 -7.19 1.78
CA HIS A 49 7.28 -8.13 2.81
C HIS A 49 5.96 -8.82 2.48
N VAL A 50 4.94 -8.07 2.07
CA VAL A 50 3.62 -8.62 1.70
C VAL A 50 3.71 -9.55 0.50
N LEU A 51 4.43 -9.17 -0.55
CA LEU A 51 4.61 -10.03 -1.72
C LEU A 51 5.26 -11.36 -1.34
N LYS A 52 6.30 -11.31 -0.52
CA LYS A 52 7.01 -12.51 -0.10
C LYS A 52 6.22 -13.38 0.87
N SER A 53 5.58 -12.78 1.89
CA SER A 53 4.89 -13.53 2.95
C SER A 53 3.54 -14.10 2.55
N ARG A 54 2.80 -13.39 1.67
CA ARG A 54 1.46 -13.83 1.26
C ARG A 54 1.45 -14.63 -0.03
N TYR A 55 2.37 -14.33 -0.96
CA TYR A 55 2.33 -14.88 -2.31
C TYR A 55 3.60 -15.63 -2.70
N GLY A 56 4.59 -15.73 -1.79
CA GLY A 56 5.90 -16.33 -2.10
C GLY A 56 6.67 -15.63 -3.23
N MET A 57 6.29 -14.42 -3.57
CA MET A 57 6.69 -13.68 -4.76
C MET A 57 7.71 -12.60 -4.40
N THR A 58 8.74 -12.43 -5.23
CA THR A 58 9.65 -11.29 -5.13
C THR A 58 9.07 -10.06 -5.84
N ILE A 59 9.70 -8.92 -5.67
CA ILE A 59 9.30 -7.69 -6.39
C ILE A 59 9.60 -7.83 -7.90
N GLU A 60 10.67 -8.54 -8.23
CA GLU A 60 11.07 -8.85 -9.60
C GLU A 60 10.04 -9.75 -10.29
N ASP A 61 9.52 -10.76 -9.58
CA ASP A 61 8.46 -11.64 -10.11
C ASP A 61 7.17 -10.87 -10.37
N TYR A 62 6.83 -9.93 -9.47
CA TYR A 62 5.70 -9.03 -9.68
C TYR A 62 5.86 -8.22 -10.98
N TYR A 63 7.03 -7.62 -11.22
CA TYR A 63 7.25 -6.83 -12.41
C TYR A 63 7.30 -7.67 -13.68
N LYS A 64 7.86 -8.88 -13.65
CA LYS A 64 7.79 -9.82 -14.78
C LYS A 64 6.35 -10.18 -15.13
N LEU A 65 5.51 -10.41 -14.11
CA LEU A 65 4.09 -10.71 -14.33
C LEU A 65 3.34 -9.50 -14.88
N LEU A 66 3.65 -8.30 -14.39
CA LEU A 66 3.09 -7.04 -14.87
C LEU A 66 3.43 -6.79 -16.34
N GLU A 67 4.69 -7.00 -16.72
CA GLU A 67 5.16 -6.90 -18.11
C GLU A 67 4.46 -7.93 -19.00
N LYS A 68 4.37 -9.20 -18.57
CA LYS A 68 3.63 -10.26 -19.27
C LYS A 68 2.17 -9.88 -19.53
N GLN A 69 1.57 -9.06 -18.68
CA GLN A 69 0.20 -8.55 -18.83
C GLN A 69 0.13 -7.22 -19.59
N ASN A 70 1.24 -6.73 -20.17
CA ASN A 70 1.34 -5.43 -20.83
C ASN A 70 0.88 -4.26 -19.92
N ASN A 71 1.20 -4.31 -18.63
CA ASN A 71 0.81 -3.33 -17.60
C ASN A 71 -0.72 -3.16 -17.45
N LYS A 72 -1.49 -4.19 -17.80
CA LYS A 72 -2.97 -4.16 -17.79
C LYS A 72 -3.56 -5.17 -16.83
N CYS A 73 -4.74 -4.86 -16.33
CA CYS A 73 -5.54 -5.81 -15.55
C CYS A 73 -5.86 -7.06 -16.38
N SER A 74 -5.68 -8.25 -15.81
CA SER A 74 -5.95 -9.53 -16.53
C SER A 74 -7.41 -9.70 -16.92
N ILE A 75 -8.36 -9.05 -16.25
CA ILE A 75 -9.80 -9.17 -16.54
C ILE A 75 -10.26 -8.05 -17.48
N CYS A 76 -10.25 -6.80 -17.02
CA CYS A 76 -10.82 -5.71 -17.80
C CYS A 76 -9.90 -5.16 -18.90
N LYS A 77 -8.63 -5.58 -18.93
CA LYS A 77 -7.61 -5.14 -19.90
C LYS A 77 -7.29 -3.64 -19.88
N LEU A 78 -7.83 -2.89 -18.91
CA LEU A 78 -7.52 -1.48 -18.75
C LEU A 78 -6.15 -1.31 -18.10
N GLU A 79 -5.46 -0.24 -18.47
CA GLU A 79 -4.21 0.17 -17.82
C GLU A 79 -4.47 0.57 -16.36
N ALA A 80 -3.54 0.21 -15.51
CA ALA A 80 -3.66 0.55 -14.10
C ALA A 80 -3.24 1.99 -13.85
N ILE A 81 -4.17 2.82 -13.38
CA ILE A 81 -3.86 4.15 -12.85
C ILE A 81 -3.04 4.05 -11.57
N LYS A 82 -3.17 2.93 -10.86
CA LYS A 82 -2.42 2.57 -9.65
C LYS A 82 -1.80 1.19 -9.82
N THR A 83 -0.98 0.78 -8.84
CA THR A 83 -0.45 -0.58 -8.81
C THR A 83 -1.57 -1.61 -8.84
N LEU A 84 -1.39 -2.66 -9.65
CA LEU A 84 -2.31 -3.80 -9.67
C LEU A 84 -2.13 -4.65 -8.41
N ASP A 85 -3.22 -5.23 -7.94
CA ASP A 85 -3.25 -6.17 -6.83
C ASP A 85 -2.89 -7.58 -7.33
N VAL A 86 -2.20 -8.35 -6.50
CA VAL A 86 -1.95 -9.77 -6.79
C VAL A 86 -3.22 -10.55 -6.50
N ASP A 87 -3.72 -11.23 -7.50
CA ASP A 87 -4.83 -12.17 -7.38
C ASP A 87 -4.31 -13.60 -7.24
N HIS A 88 -4.89 -14.37 -6.34
CA HIS A 88 -4.49 -15.74 -6.05
C HIS A 88 -5.70 -16.61 -5.74
N ASP A 89 -5.56 -17.89 -5.91
CA ASP A 89 -6.55 -18.87 -5.51
C ASP A 89 -6.53 -19.09 -4.00
N HIS A 90 -7.64 -18.83 -3.34
CA HIS A 90 -7.75 -18.93 -1.86
C HIS A 90 -7.67 -20.37 -1.31
N LYS A 91 -7.71 -21.39 -2.17
CA LYS A 91 -7.59 -22.80 -1.76
C LYS A 91 -6.18 -23.33 -1.94
N THR A 92 -5.48 -22.85 -2.96
CA THR A 92 -4.18 -23.38 -3.36
C THR A 92 -3.04 -22.38 -3.14
N ASP A 93 -3.36 -21.11 -2.78
CA ASP A 93 -2.45 -19.97 -2.67
C ASP A 93 -1.68 -19.65 -3.99
N GLN A 94 -2.07 -20.29 -5.11
CA GLN A 94 -1.43 -20.03 -6.39
C GLN A 94 -1.80 -18.66 -6.95
N VAL A 95 -0.79 -17.88 -7.34
CA VAL A 95 -0.98 -16.58 -8.00
C VAL A 95 -1.58 -16.81 -9.39
N ARG A 96 -2.75 -16.23 -9.64
CA ARG A 96 -3.48 -16.29 -10.92
C ARG A 96 -3.07 -15.16 -11.86
N GLY A 97 -2.77 -13.96 -11.30
CA GLY A 97 -2.40 -12.81 -12.09
C GLY A 97 -2.47 -11.49 -11.31
N LEU A 98 -2.41 -10.39 -12.04
CA LEU A 98 -2.53 -9.04 -11.48
C LEU A 98 -3.84 -8.40 -11.94
N LEU A 99 -4.60 -7.88 -11.00
CA LEU A 99 -5.90 -7.27 -11.25
C LEU A 99 -5.94 -5.82 -10.76
N CYS A 100 -6.75 -5.00 -11.38
CA CYS A 100 -7.12 -3.72 -10.77
C CYS A 100 -8.02 -3.96 -9.55
N ASN A 101 -8.03 -3.03 -8.62
CA ASN A 101 -8.79 -3.14 -7.37
C ASN A 101 -10.28 -3.48 -7.60
N ASN A 102 -10.90 -2.89 -8.63
CA ASN A 102 -12.32 -3.15 -8.94
C ASN A 102 -12.55 -4.61 -9.37
N CYS A 103 -11.72 -5.14 -10.27
CA CYS A 103 -11.85 -6.52 -10.71
C CYS A 103 -11.56 -7.50 -9.57
N ASN A 104 -10.51 -7.26 -8.79
CA ASN A 104 -10.13 -8.09 -7.66
C ASN A 104 -11.26 -8.17 -6.60
N ARG A 105 -11.82 -7.02 -6.23
CA ARG A 105 -12.98 -6.97 -5.33
C ARG A 105 -14.24 -7.58 -5.95
N GLY A 106 -14.44 -7.39 -7.26
CA GLY A 106 -15.56 -7.98 -7.99
C GLY A 106 -15.56 -9.51 -7.90
N LEU A 107 -14.39 -10.16 -8.12
CA LEU A 107 -14.27 -11.60 -7.91
C LEU A 107 -14.62 -12.02 -6.49
N GLY A 108 -14.09 -11.30 -5.49
CA GLY A 108 -14.40 -11.58 -4.09
C GLY A 108 -15.90 -11.44 -3.75
N HIS A 109 -16.62 -10.47 -4.33
CA HIS A 109 -18.08 -10.35 -4.16
C HIS A 109 -18.84 -11.55 -4.73
N PHE A 110 -18.35 -12.13 -5.81
CA PHE A 110 -18.87 -13.38 -6.39
C PHE A 110 -18.22 -14.64 -5.79
N LYS A 111 -17.52 -14.51 -4.64
CA LYS A 111 -16.89 -15.61 -3.90
C LYS A 111 -15.90 -16.43 -4.73
N ASP A 112 -15.25 -15.81 -5.69
CA ASP A 112 -14.36 -16.47 -6.67
C ASP A 112 -15.02 -17.69 -7.37
N SER A 113 -16.37 -17.73 -7.43
CA SER A 113 -17.13 -18.84 -8.03
C SER A 113 -17.33 -18.61 -9.52
N PRO A 114 -16.78 -19.50 -10.39
CA PRO A 114 -17.05 -19.47 -11.82
C PRO A 114 -18.55 -19.64 -12.13
N GLU A 115 -19.27 -20.43 -11.33
CA GLU A 115 -20.68 -20.70 -11.49
C GLU A 115 -21.51 -19.44 -11.25
N ILE A 116 -21.24 -18.69 -10.17
CA ILE A 116 -21.96 -17.45 -9.86
C ILE A 116 -21.61 -16.37 -10.90
N LEU A 117 -20.37 -16.30 -11.34
CA LEU A 117 -19.94 -15.39 -12.41
C LEU A 117 -20.65 -15.69 -13.73
N LYS A 118 -20.82 -16.97 -14.06
CA LYS A 118 -21.58 -17.38 -15.24
C LYS A 118 -23.05 -16.99 -15.10
N GLN A 119 -23.68 -17.24 -13.97
CA GLN A 119 -25.07 -16.82 -13.71
C GLN A 119 -25.22 -15.29 -13.80
N ALA A 120 -24.26 -14.52 -13.27
CA ALA A 120 -24.29 -13.06 -13.40
C ALA A 120 -24.15 -12.59 -14.85
N TYR A 121 -23.30 -13.26 -15.63
CA TYR A 121 -23.18 -13.01 -17.06
C TYR A 121 -24.50 -13.30 -17.78
N GLU A 122 -25.11 -14.45 -17.56
CA GLU A 122 -26.39 -14.84 -18.15
C GLU A 122 -27.52 -13.87 -17.77
N TYR A 123 -27.58 -13.48 -16.48
CA TYR A 123 -28.52 -12.47 -16.01
C TYR A 123 -28.40 -11.16 -16.79
N LEU A 124 -27.18 -10.66 -17.01
CA LEU A 124 -26.95 -9.42 -17.78
C LEU A 124 -27.35 -9.51 -19.25
N ILE A 125 -27.24 -10.71 -19.84
CA ILE A 125 -27.61 -10.94 -21.27
C ILE A 125 -29.12 -11.07 -21.44
N PHE A 126 -29.79 -11.80 -20.54
CA PHE A 126 -31.19 -12.19 -20.70
C PHE A 126 -32.19 -11.30 -19.93
N ALA A 127 -31.73 -10.42 -19.05
CA ALA A 127 -32.57 -9.48 -18.31
C ALA A 127 -32.98 -8.21 -19.10
N ARG A 128 -32.85 -8.24 -20.43
CA ARG A 128 -33.23 -7.12 -21.32
C ARG A 128 -34.60 -7.33 -21.90
#